data_647695076bd3b3a1125da40cf77601a2
#
_entry.id   647695076bd3b3a1125da40cf77601a2
#
_cell.length_a   1.000
_cell.length_b   1.000
_cell.length_c   1.000
_cell.angle_alpha   90.00
_cell.angle_beta   90.00
_cell.angle_gamma   90.00
#
_symmetry.space_group_name_H-M   'P 1'
#
loop_
_entity.id
_entity.type
_entity.pdbx_description
1 polymer ?
#
loop_
_entity_poly.entity_id
_entity_poly.type
_entity_poly.pdbx_seq_one_letter_code
_entity_poly.pdbx_strand_id
1 'polypeptide(L)'
;MNYPRHPLRINVGFLLKAPLGYYRDIHFDYPEIQLEEDSFSAFNGVVRVNRTPQGILAMCEFNATTTVECVRCLKDFQQPLRAEFDELFAFNDRSTTDAELLLNEDGNIDLEPLAREYLLLEVPISALCRPDCKGLCAVCGEDLNLAICEHAVRVTD
;
A
#
# COMPACT_ATOMS: atom_id res chain seq x y z
N MET A 1 21.76 -0.77 7.46
CA MET A 1 20.89 -1.95 7.58
C MET A 1 20.72 -2.58 6.21
N ASN A 2 20.96 -3.88 6.11
CA ASN A 2 20.70 -4.60 4.87
C ASN A 2 19.21 -4.94 4.80
N TYR A 3 18.46 -4.14 4.06
CA TYR A 3 17.09 -4.52 3.73
C TYR A 3 17.14 -5.66 2.70
N PRO A 4 16.27 -6.67 2.82
CA PRO A 4 16.21 -7.73 1.82
C PRO A 4 15.88 -7.13 0.45
N ARG A 5 16.50 -7.65 -0.61
CA ARG A 5 16.28 -7.14 -1.98
C ARG A 5 14.82 -7.23 -2.41
N HIS A 6 14.11 -8.23 -1.90
CA HIS A 6 12.71 -8.49 -2.23
C HIS A 6 11.94 -8.80 -0.95
N PRO A 7 11.59 -7.77 -0.17
CA PRO A 7 11.01 -7.98 1.16
C PRO A 7 9.63 -8.66 1.14
N LEU A 8 8.89 -8.57 0.04
CA LEU A 8 7.56 -9.16 -0.09
C LEU A 8 7.51 -10.33 -1.09
N ARG A 9 8.65 -10.90 -1.42
CA ARG A 9 8.68 -12.13 -2.22
C ARG A 9 8.56 -13.33 -1.29
N ILE A 10 7.59 -14.20 -1.59
CA ILE A 10 7.28 -15.38 -0.80
C ILE A 10 7.47 -16.62 -1.65
N ASN A 11 8.19 -17.62 -1.11
CA ASN A 11 8.23 -18.94 -1.74
C ASN A 11 7.06 -19.78 -1.22
N VAL A 12 6.16 -20.15 -2.12
CA VAL A 12 4.96 -20.95 -1.82
C VAL A 12 5.07 -22.40 -2.33
N GLY A 13 6.29 -22.86 -2.63
CA GLY A 13 6.52 -24.22 -3.10
C GLY A 13 5.95 -25.31 -2.18
N PHE A 14 5.92 -25.04 -0.88
CA PHE A 14 5.34 -25.98 0.10
C PHE A 14 3.84 -26.19 -0.10
N LEU A 15 3.12 -25.24 -0.71
CA LEU A 15 1.68 -25.34 -0.99
C LEU A 15 1.38 -26.18 -2.22
N LEU A 16 2.35 -26.36 -3.12
CA LEU A 16 2.13 -27.11 -4.35
C LEU A 16 1.80 -28.59 -4.08
N LYS A 17 2.29 -29.13 -2.97
CA LYS A 17 2.06 -30.51 -2.54
C LYS A 17 1.07 -30.61 -1.38
N ALA A 18 0.56 -29.47 -0.91
CA ALA A 18 -0.37 -29.43 0.20
C ALA A 18 -1.80 -29.82 -0.25
N PRO A 19 -2.65 -30.34 0.65
CA PRO A 19 -4.04 -30.59 0.32
C PRO A 19 -4.78 -29.27 0.02
N LEU A 20 -5.87 -29.39 -0.75
CA LEU A 20 -6.74 -28.25 -1.04
C LEU A 20 -7.26 -27.62 0.26
N GLY A 21 -7.24 -26.29 0.31
CA GLY A 21 -7.65 -25.54 1.48
C GLY A 21 -6.57 -25.34 2.53
N TYR A 22 -5.40 -25.98 2.38
CA TYR A 22 -4.28 -25.72 3.27
C TYR A 22 -3.84 -24.27 3.13
N TYR A 23 -3.60 -23.61 4.26
CA TYR A 23 -3.17 -22.21 4.25
C TYR A 23 -2.06 -21.96 5.27
N ARG A 24 -1.35 -20.86 5.07
CA ARG A 24 -0.37 -20.36 6.02
C ARG A 24 -0.43 -18.85 6.05
N ASP A 25 -0.33 -18.28 7.25
CA ASP A 25 -0.24 -16.84 7.45
C ASP A 25 1.22 -16.43 7.57
N ILE A 26 1.60 -15.42 6.81
CA ILE A 26 2.95 -14.86 6.79
C ILE A 26 2.85 -13.42 7.25
N HIS A 27 3.60 -13.06 8.30
CA HIS A 27 3.58 -11.74 8.89
C HIS A 27 4.78 -10.92 8.42
N PHE A 28 4.53 -9.65 8.14
CA PHE A 28 5.54 -8.69 7.74
C PHE A 28 5.54 -7.53 8.72
N ASP A 29 6.74 -7.04 9.04
CA ASP A 29 6.92 -5.88 9.90
C ASP A 29 8.26 -5.22 9.53
N TYR A 30 8.17 -4.08 8.84
CA TYR A 30 9.33 -3.31 8.42
C TYR A 30 9.16 -1.87 8.87
N PRO A 31 10.12 -1.32 9.65
CA PRO A 31 10.08 0.11 10.00
C PRO A 31 10.06 1.00 8.76
N GLU A 32 10.81 0.59 7.73
CA GLU A 32 10.84 1.25 6.43
C GLU A 32 10.94 0.20 5.34
N ILE A 33 10.28 0.45 4.23
CA ILE A 33 10.29 -0.44 3.07
C ILE A 33 10.32 0.40 1.79
N GLN A 34 11.10 -0.06 0.82
CA GLN A 34 11.12 0.53 -0.52
C GLN A 34 10.39 -0.42 -1.46
N LEU A 35 9.29 0.04 -2.05
CA LEU A 35 8.53 -0.69 -3.05
C LEU A 35 8.66 0.05 -4.38
N GLU A 36 9.52 -0.46 -5.25
CA GLU A 36 9.93 0.20 -6.49
C GLU A 36 10.49 1.60 -6.19
N GLU A 37 9.83 2.64 -6.66
CA GLU A 37 10.25 4.04 -6.46
C GLU A 37 9.62 4.71 -5.24
N ASP A 38 8.72 4.02 -4.54
CA ASP A 38 8.00 4.59 -3.40
C ASP A 38 8.50 4.03 -2.07
N SER A 39 8.64 4.92 -1.10
CA SER A 39 9.06 4.58 0.25
C SER A 39 7.87 4.64 1.20
N PHE A 40 7.77 3.63 2.06
CA PHE A 40 6.75 3.56 3.09
C PHE A 40 7.41 3.31 4.44
N SER A 41 6.84 3.86 5.50
CA SER A 41 7.27 3.62 6.86
C SER A 41 6.20 2.86 7.64
N ALA A 42 6.58 2.30 8.79
CA ALA A 42 5.68 1.55 9.65
C ALA A 42 4.86 0.50 8.87
N PHE A 43 5.52 -0.18 7.94
CA PHE A 43 4.89 -1.21 7.11
C PHE A 43 4.69 -2.49 7.92
N ASN A 44 3.47 -2.93 8.01
CA ASN A 44 3.15 -4.20 8.65
C ASN A 44 1.94 -4.84 7.98
N GLY A 45 1.81 -6.12 8.14
CA GLY A 45 0.65 -6.80 7.59
C GLY A 45 0.76 -8.30 7.65
N VAL A 46 -0.26 -8.95 7.14
CA VAL A 46 -0.36 -10.39 7.06
C VAL A 46 -0.82 -10.80 5.67
N VAL A 47 -0.22 -11.86 5.17
CA VAL A 47 -0.61 -12.50 3.91
C VAL A 47 -0.98 -13.94 4.22
N ARG A 48 -2.23 -14.29 3.94
CA ARG A 48 -2.66 -15.68 3.99
C ARG A 48 -2.55 -16.27 2.59
N VAL A 49 -1.66 -17.25 2.43
CA VAL A 49 -1.52 -17.99 1.18
C VAL A 49 -2.27 -19.30 1.32
N ASN A 50 -3.15 -19.58 0.38
CA ASN A 50 -4.10 -20.68 0.43
C ASN A 50 -4.04 -21.51 -0.86
N ARG A 51 -3.99 -22.82 -0.70
CA ARG A 51 -4.03 -23.76 -1.83
C ARG A 51 -5.46 -23.86 -2.37
N THR A 52 -5.66 -23.51 -3.64
CA THR A 52 -6.93 -23.68 -4.35
C THR A 52 -6.75 -24.61 -5.56
N PRO A 53 -7.84 -25.12 -6.16
CA PRO A 53 -7.71 -25.94 -7.37
C PRO A 53 -7.05 -25.20 -8.54
N GLN A 54 -7.22 -23.88 -8.64
CA GLN A 54 -6.70 -23.08 -9.75
C GLN A 54 -5.29 -22.52 -9.52
N GLY A 55 -4.86 -22.44 -8.27
CA GLY A 55 -3.57 -21.83 -7.95
C GLY A 55 -3.43 -21.52 -6.46
N ILE A 56 -2.63 -20.51 -6.18
CA ILE A 56 -2.42 -20.02 -4.82
C ILE A 56 -3.15 -18.69 -4.68
N LEU A 57 -4.10 -18.64 -3.75
CA LEU A 57 -4.80 -17.41 -3.40
C LEU A 57 -4.02 -16.69 -2.30
N ALA A 58 -3.61 -15.47 -2.56
CA ALA A 58 -2.97 -14.61 -1.57
C ALA A 58 -3.98 -13.58 -1.08
N MET A 59 -4.33 -13.66 0.20
CA MET A 59 -5.21 -12.71 0.88
C MET A 59 -4.33 -11.77 1.68
N CYS A 60 -4.24 -10.52 1.26
CA CYS A 60 -3.28 -9.56 1.79
C CYS A 60 -3.96 -8.45 2.57
N GLU A 61 -3.38 -8.11 3.71
CA GLU A 61 -3.78 -6.97 4.53
C GLU A 61 -2.51 -6.24 4.95
N PHE A 62 -2.33 -5.01 4.46
CA PHE A 62 -1.15 -4.21 4.73
C PHE A 62 -1.53 -2.86 5.32
N ASN A 63 -0.73 -2.43 6.29
CA ASN A 63 -0.76 -1.08 6.84
C ASN A 63 0.59 -0.43 6.59
N ALA A 64 0.59 0.82 6.22
CA ALA A 64 1.81 1.58 5.98
C ALA A 64 1.55 3.06 6.17
N THR A 65 2.61 3.83 6.19
CA THR A 65 2.54 5.29 6.25
C THR A 65 3.42 5.84 5.15
N THR A 66 2.91 6.84 4.45
CA THR A 66 3.68 7.52 3.42
C THR A 66 3.62 9.03 3.62
N THR A 67 4.61 9.73 3.10
CA THR A 67 4.65 11.18 3.14
C THR A 67 3.87 11.73 1.94
N VAL A 68 2.90 12.61 2.22
CA VAL A 68 2.10 13.28 1.20
C VAL A 68 2.07 14.77 1.47
N GLU A 69 1.75 15.56 0.45
CA GLU A 69 1.62 17.00 0.56
C GLU A 69 0.15 17.37 0.79
N CYS A 70 -0.10 18.23 1.77
CA CYS A 70 -1.42 18.78 2.01
C CYS A 70 -1.83 19.68 0.84
N VAL A 71 -3.01 19.46 0.27
CA VAL A 71 -3.49 20.25 -0.87
C VAL A 71 -3.85 21.69 -0.51
N ARG A 72 -3.98 22.00 0.79
CA ARG A 72 -4.34 23.34 1.27
C ARG A 72 -3.12 24.15 1.71
N CYS A 73 -2.30 23.61 2.62
CA CYS A 73 -1.16 24.36 3.17
C CYS A 73 0.18 23.97 2.52
N LEU A 74 0.21 22.97 1.65
CA LEU A 74 1.35 22.49 0.89
C LEU A 74 2.50 21.94 1.74
N LYS A 75 2.23 21.65 3.02
CA LYS A 75 3.20 21.00 3.89
C LYS A 75 3.13 19.50 3.75
N ASP A 76 4.27 18.85 3.87
CA ASP A 76 4.34 17.41 3.92
C ASP A 76 3.84 16.89 5.28
N PHE A 77 3.11 15.78 5.26
CA PHE A 77 2.67 15.12 6.47
C PHE A 77 2.62 13.61 6.25
N GLN A 78 2.52 12.86 7.35
CA GLN A 78 2.47 11.41 7.30
C GLN A 78 1.02 10.94 7.16
N GLN A 79 0.74 10.22 6.08
CA GLN A 79 -0.59 9.68 5.79
C GLN A 79 -0.59 8.17 6.06
N PRO A 80 -1.37 7.69 7.05
CA PRO A 80 -1.55 6.26 7.24
C PRO A 80 -2.41 5.67 6.14
N LEU A 81 -2.02 4.48 5.67
CA LEU A 81 -2.68 3.75 4.61
C LEU A 81 -3.00 2.34 5.07
N ARG A 82 -4.14 1.81 4.63
CA ARG A 82 -4.51 0.42 4.84
C ARG A 82 -5.04 -0.15 3.53
N ALA A 83 -4.43 -1.23 3.06
CA ALA A 83 -4.84 -1.91 1.84
C ALA A 83 -5.24 -3.35 2.16
N GLU A 84 -6.36 -3.78 1.64
CA GLU A 84 -6.83 -5.16 1.71
C GLU A 84 -7.14 -5.61 0.29
N PHE A 85 -6.57 -6.74 -0.11
CA PHE A 85 -6.82 -7.28 -1.44
C PHE A 85 -6.54 -8.77 -1.50
N ASP A 86 -7.16 -9.44 -2.46
CA ASP A 86 -6.96 -10.85 -2.73
C ASP A 86 -6.49 -11.00 -4.18
N GLU A 87 -5.46 -11.81 -4.41
CA GLU A 87 -4.95 -12.09 -5.74
C GLU A 87 -4.71 -13.58 -5.92
N LEU A 88 -5.12 -14.11 -7.06
CA LEU A 88 -4.90 -15.50 -7.42
C LEU A 88 -3.69 -15.62 -8.35
N PHE A 89 -2.71 -16.40 -7.92
CA PHE A 89 -1.56 -16.79 -8.72
C PHE A 89 -1.84 -18.17 -9.31
N ALA A 90 -2.31 -18.19 -10.56
CA ALA A 90 -2.74 -19.42 -11.22
C ALA A 90 -1.56 -20.33 -11.55
N PHE A 91 -1.77 -21.65 -11.49
CA PHE A 91 -0.72 -22.62 -11.84
C PHE A 91 -0.30 -22.53 -13.30
N ASN A 92 -1.26 -22.24 -14.19
CA ASN A 92 -1.00 -22.03 -15.61
C ASN A 92 -2.19 -21.27 -16.22
N ASP A 93 -2.02 -20.83 -17.45
CA ASP A 93 -3.02 -20.06 -18.19
C ASP A 93 -4.29 -20.86 -18.52
N ARG A 94 -4.24 -22.18 -18.44
CA ARG A 94 -5.38 -23.05 -18.72
C ARG A 94 -6.25 -23.31 -17.49
N SER A 95 -5.76 -23.02 -16.29
CA SER A 95 -6.48 -23.32 -15.07
C SER A 95 -7.59 -22.30 -14.76
N THR A 96 -7.46 -21.07 -15.24
CA THR A 96 -8.49 -20.03 -15.15
C THR A 96 -8.44 -19.14 -16.38
N THR A 97 -9.60 -18.63 -16.79
CA THR A 97 -9.69 -17.71 -17.91
C THR A 97 -9.48 -16.25 -17.52
N ASP A 98 -9.56 -15.93 -16.22
CA ASP A 98 -9.58 -14.55 -15.72
C ASP A 98 -8.34 -14.20 -14.88
N ALA A 99 -7.42 -15.14 -14.64
CA ALA A 99 -6.23 -14.88 -13.84
C ALA A 99 -5.19 -14.11 -14.67
N GLU A 100 -4.89 -12.89 -14.23
CA GLU A 100 -3.85 -12.06 -14.82
C GLU A 100 -2.45 -12.44 -14.32
N LEU A 101 -2.36 -13.12 -13.18
CA LEU A 101 -1.12 -13.50 -12.54
C LEU A 101 -0.90 -15.01 -12.62
N LEU A 102 0.30 -15.41 -12.98
CA LEU A 102 0.70 -16.81 -13.03
C LEU A 102 1.75 -17.07 -11.97
N LEU A 103 1.68 -18.27 -11.37
CA LEU A 103 2.70 -18.71 -10.44
C LEU A 103 3.97 -19.02 -11.21
N ASN A 104 5.10 -18.45 -10.76
CA ASN A 104 6.41 -18.72 -11.35
C ASN A 104 6.81 -20.18 -11.12
N GLU A 105 7.60 -20.74 -12.05
CA GLU A 105 8.09 -22.11 -11.97
C GLU A 105 8.94 -22.37 -10.72
N ASP A 106 9.62 -21.34 -10.22
CA ASP A 106 10.43 -21.41 -9.00
C ASP A 106 9.61 -21.42 -7.70
N GLY A 107 8.28 -21.27 -7.80
CA GLY A 107 7.38 -21.24 -6.64
C GLY A 107 7.37 -19.93 -5.88
N ASN A 108 7.96 -18.88 -6.42
CA ASN A 108 7.95 -17.55 -5.80
C ASN A 108 6.78 -16.72 -6.29
N ILE A 109 6.14 -16.01 -5.37
CA ILE A 109 5.19 -14.95 -5.70
C ILE A 109 5.78 -13.62 -5.22
N ASP A 110 5.64 -12.60 -6.03
CA ASP A 110 6.13 -11.27 -5.74
C ASP A 110 4.95 -10.33 -5.47
N LEU A 111 4.81 -9.93 -4.21
CA LEU A 111 3.74 -9.05 -3.78
C LEU A 111 4.13 -7.57 -3.79
N GLU A 112 5.38 -7.24 -4.10
CA GLU A 112 5.85 -5.85 -4.07
C GLU A 112 5.07 -4.93 -5.00
N PRO A 113 4.88 -5.27 -6.31
CA PRO A 113 4.12 -4.40 -7.20
C PRO A 113 2.67 -4.25 -6.77
N LEU A 114 2.06 -5.33 -6.28
CA LEU A 114 0.66 -5.32 -5.82
C LEU A 114 0.50 -4.49 -4.55
N ALA A 115 1.37 -4.69 -3.56
CA ALA A 115 1.33 -3.92 -2.32
C ALA A 115 1.49 -2.43 -2.61
N ARG A 116 2.44 -2.07 -3.47
CA ARG A 116 2.64 -0.69 -3.90
C ARG A 116 1.39 -0.11 -4.54
N GLU A 117 0.84 -0.80 -5.53
CA GLU A 117 -0.34 -0.34 -6.26
C GLU A 117 -1.54 -0.13 -5.34
N TYR A 118 -1.87 -1.13 -4.53
CA TYR A 118 -3.02 -1.05 -3.62
C TYR A 118 -2.84 0.00 -2.52
N LEU A 119 -1.64 0.15 -1.99
CA LEU A 119 -1.36 1.20 -0.99
C LEU A 119 -1.49 2.60 -1.61
N LEU A 120 -0.99 2.79 -2.82
CA LEU A 120 -1.08 4.09 -3.50
C LEU A 120 -2.53 4.45 -3.85
N LEU A 121 -3.38 3.46 -4.12
CA LEU A 121 -4.81 3.69 -4.35
C LEU A 121 -5.53 4.21 -3.09
N GLU A 122 -4.99 3.94 -1.91
CA GLU A 122 -5.56 4.41 -0.65
C GLU A 122 -5.14 5.84 -0.30
N VAL A 123 -4.19 6.42 -1.02
CA VAL A 123 -3.80 7.83 -0.82
C VAL A 123 -4.97 8.72 -1.26
N PRO A 124 -5.49 9.60 -0.36
CA PRO A 124 -6.60 10.48 -0.74
C PRO A 124 -6.22 11.40 -1.90
N ILE A 125 -7.14 11.60 -2.83
CA ILE A 125 -6.94 12.52 -3.95
C ILE A 125 -6.71 13.95 -3.43
N SER A 126 -7.41 14.32 -2.37
CA SER A 126 -7.29 15.62 -1.71
C SER A 126 -6.80 15.40 -0.27
N ALA A 127 -5.53 15.08 -0.13
CA ALA A 127 -4.92 14.82 1.17
C ALA A 127 -4.85 16.10 2.00
N LEU A 128 -5.30 16.04 3.26
CA LEU A 128 -5.26 17.15 4.21
C LEU A 128 -4.43 16.74 5.41
N CYS A 129 -3.52 17.63 5.85
CA CYS A 129 -2.72 17.39 7.05
C CYS A 129 -3.59 17.28 8.31
N ARG A 130 -4.74 17.92 8.30
CA ARG A 130 -5.81 17.82 9.31
C ARG A 130 -7.13 18.26 8.67
N PRO A 131 -8.29 17.79 9.18
CA PRO A 131 -9.60 18.12 8.60
C PRO A 131 -9.90 19.61 8.58
N ASP A 132 -9.40 20.36 9.57
CA ASP A 132 -9.62 21.80 9.73
C ASP A 132 -8.49 22.66 9.17
N CYS A 133 -7.66 22.12 8.28
CA CYS A 133 -6.57 22.89 7.66
C CYS A 133 -7.13 24.12 6.95
N LYS A 134 -6.63 25.28 7.32
CA LYS A 134 -7.05 26.57 6.77
C LYS A 134 -6.33 26.92 5.47
N GLY A 135 -5.24 26.23 5.17
CA GLY A 135 -4.47 26.43 3.95
C GLY A 135 -3.61 27.68 3.96
N LEU A 136 -3.19 28.06 2.77
CA LEU A 136 -2.39 29.27 2.54
C LEU A 136 -3.28 30.41 2.05
N CYS A 137 -2.93 31.62 2.42
CA CYS A 137 -3.59 32.79 1.86
C CYS A 137 -3.32 32.87 0.35
N ALA A 138 -4.38 33.02 -0.44
CA ALA A 138 -4.28 33.09 -1.90
C ALA A 138 -3.57 34.39 -2.38
N VAL A 139 -3.42 35.37 -1.52
CA VAL A 139 -2.83 36.67 -1.88
C VAL A 139 -1.36 36.76 -1.47
N CYS A 140 -1.04 36.48 -0.19
CA CYS A 140 0.31 36.63 0.33
C CYS A 140 1.05 35.31 0.62
N GLY A 141 0.37 34.18 0.54
CA GLY A 141 0.97 32.87 0.82
C GLY A 141 1.18 32.54 2.29
N GLU A 142 0.68 33.36 3.20
CA GLU A 142 0.77 33.08 4.65
C GLU A 142 0.04 31.81 5.03
N ASP A 143 0.64 31.00 5.90
CA ASP A 143 -0.01 29.79 6.41
C ASP A 143 -1.05 30.19 7.45
N LEU A 144 -2.31 30.06 7.06
CA LEU A 144 -3.45 30.46 7.89
C LEU A 144 -3.68 29.55 9.11
N ASN A 145 -2.97 28.42 9.20
CA ASN A 145 -2.96 27.60 10.40
C ASN A 145 -2.08 28.19 11.51
N LEU A 146 -1.07 28.97 11.13
CA LEU A 146 -0.09 29.54 12.05
C LEU A 146 -0.39 30.99 12.39
N ALA A 147 -0.93 31.76 11.45
CA ALA A 147 -1.18 33.18 11.62
C ALA A 147 -2.41 33.63 10.82
N ILE A 148 -2.99 34.72 11.23
CA ILE A 148 -4.09 35.38 10.50
C ILE A 148 -3.50 36.56 9.78
N CYS A 149 -3.59 36.60 8.45
CA CYS A 149 -3.14 37.73 7.65
C CYS A 149 -4.31 38.70 7.38
N GLU A 150 -3.98 39.90 6.93
CA GLU A 150 -4.97 40.95 6.61
C GLU A 150 -5.98 40.50 5.54
N HIS A 151 -5.58 39.60 4.66
CA HIS A 151 -6.39 39.15 3.53
C HIS A 151 -7.41 38.07 3.95
N ALA A 152 -7.18 37.35 5.06
CA ALA A 152 -8.04 36.28 5.52
C ALA A 152 -9.42 36.76 5.99
N VAL A 153 -9.54 38.01 6.40
CA VAL A 153 -10.77 38.59 6.89
C VAL A 153 -11.77 38.91 5.78
N ARG A 154 -11.32 38.88 4.51
CA ARG A 154 -12.16 39.27 3.36
C ARG A 154 -12.89 38.11 2.68
N VAL A 155 -12.72 36.89 3.15
CA VAL A 155 -13.26 35.67 2.48
C VAL A 155 -14.51 35.14 3.19
N THR A 156 -15.05 35.88 4.13
CA THR A 156 -16.23 35.44 4.90
C THR A 156 -17.56 36.09 4.43
N ASP A 157 -17.67 36.38 3.14
CA ASP A 157 -18.96 36.78 2.56
C ASP A 157 -19.50 35.69 1.63
#